data_fa0ca18f000c486686bd8f2528d5722e
#
_entry.id   fa0ca18f000c486686bd8f2528d5722e
#
_cell.length_a   1.000
_cell.length_b   1.000
_cell.length_c   1.000
_cell.angle_alpha   90.00
_cell.angle_beta   90.00
_cell.angle_gamma   90.00
#
_symmetry.space_group_name_H-M   'P 1'
#
loop_
_entity.id
_entity.type
_entity.pdbx_description
1 polymer ?
#
loop_
_entity_poly.entity_id
_entity_poly.type
_entity_poly.pdbx_seq_one_letter_code
_entity_poly.pdbx_strand_id
1 'polypeptide(L)' 'MTLDQRLLDRLVCPKCRGALEYRVTELTLDCAKCRLRYAVRDDIPVMLVEQAEAY' A
#
# COMPACT_ATOMS: atom_id res chain seq x y z
N MET A 1 -7.44 -12.92 -4.76
CA MET A 1 -7.71 -11.97 -5.84
C MET A 1 -6.81 -10.76 -5.70
N THR A 2 -6.50 -10.12 -6.81
CA THR A 2 -5.66 -8.92 -6.79
C THR A 2 -6.51 -7.66 -6.79
N LEU A 3 -5.94 -6.57 -6.32
CA LEU A 3 -6.61 -5.28 -6.36
C LEU A 3 -6.78 -4.83 -7.81
N ASP A 4 -7.88 -4.12 -8.07
CA ASP A 4 -8.12 -3.54 -9.37
C ASP A 4 -7.05 -2.48 -9.66
N GLN A 5 -6.53 -2.48 -10.89
CA GLN A 5 -5.53 -1.52 -11.31
C GLN A 5 -6.02 -0.08 -11.13
N ARG A 6 -7.30 0.15 -11.32
CA ARG A 6 -7.88 1.49 -11.15
C ARG A 6 -7.81 1.96 -9.70
N LEU A 7 -7.98 1.03 -8.77
CA LEU A 7 -7.84 1.36 -7.35
C LEU A 7 -6.40 1.66 -7.00
N LEU A 8 -5.47 0.90 -7.57
CA LEU A 8 -4.05 1.11 -7.33
C LEU A 8 -3.60 2.49 -7.79
N ASP A 9 -4.13 2.95 -8.93
CA ASP A 9 -3.79 4.26 -9.45
C ASP A 9 -4.27 5.40 -8.56
N ARG A 10 -5.28 5.14 -7.73
CA ARG A 10 -5.83 6.14 -6.81
C ARG A 10 -5.26 6.04 -5.41
N LEU A 11 -4.62 4.93 -5.09
CA LEU A 11 -4.03 4.74 -3.78
C LEU A 11 -2.71 5.47 -3.70
N VAL A 12 -2.57 6.27 -2.66
CA VAL A 12 -1.33 6.99 -2.40
C VAL A 12 -1.00 6.84 -0.92
N CYS A 13 0.27 7.03 -0.59
CA CYS A 13 0.70 6.96 0.80
C CYS A 13 0.01 8.05 1.62
N PRO A 14 -0.69 7.70 2.70
CA PRO A 14 -1.39 8.70 3.52
C PRO A 14 -0.45 9.67 4.22
N LYS A 15 0.83 9.34 4.33
CA LYS A 15 1.80 10.20 4.98
C LYS A 15 2.42 11.21 4.03
N CYS A 16 2.85 10.77 2.85
CA CYS A 16 3.55 11.65 1.90
C CYS A 16 2.78 11.89 0.61
N ARG A 17 1.67 11.18 0.41
CA ARG A 17 0.85 11.25 -0.80
C ARG A 17 1.60 10.84 -2.06
N GLY A 18 2.69 10.10 -1.90
CA GLY A 18 3.44 9.56 -3.02
C GLY A 18 2.84 8.27 -3.55
N ALA A 19 3.32 7.85 -4.71
CA ALA A 19 2.85 6.61 -5.32
C ALA A 19 3.24 5.40 -4.48
N LEU A 20 2.39 4.38 -4.52
CA LEU A 20 2.63 3.12 -3.83
C LEU A 20 2.92 2.02 -4.84
N GLU A 21 3.76 1.07 -4.45
CA GLU A 21 4.06 -0.10 -5.25
C GLU A 21 3.31 -1.29 -4.68
N TYR A 22 2.46 -1.92 -5.48
CA TYR A 22 1.71 -3.09 -5.05
C TYR A 22 2.53 -4.35 -5.27
N ARG A 23 2.80 -5.06 -4.19
CA ARG A 23 3.51 -6.33 -4.24
C ARG A 23 2.49 -7.46 -4.13
N VAL A 24 2.14 -8.02 -5.28
CA VAL A 24 1.11 -9.05 -5.36
C VAL A 24 1.49 -10.29 -4.56
N THR A 25 2.73 -10.69 -4.62
CA THR A 25 3.21 -11.90 -3.94
C THR A 25 3.12 -11.76 -2.42
N GLU A 26 3.42 -10.59 -1.92
CA GLU A 26 3.44 -10.33 -0.48
C GLU A 26 2.16 -9.71 0.04
N LEU A 27 1.26 -9.32 -0.85
CA LEU A 27 0.02 -8.63 -0.53
C LEU A 27 0.28 -7.38 0.31
N THR A 28 1.17 -6.53 -0.19
CA THR A 28 1.52 -5.28 0.48
C THR A 28 1.59 -4.14 -0.51
N LEU A 29 1.42 -2.93 0.02
CA LEU A 29 1.61 -1.70 -0.73
C LEU A 29 2.77 -0.97 -0.07
N ASP A 30 3.84 -0.77 -0.83
CA ASP A 30 5.07 -0.20 -0.31
C ASP A 30 5.23 1.25 -0.75
N CYS A 31 5.54 2.13 0.19
CA CYS A 31 5.91 3.51 -0.11
C CYS A 31 7.43 3.63 0.02
N ALA A 32 8.12 3.76 -1.11
CA ALA A 32 9.57 3.87 -1.10
C ALA A 32 10.05 5.17 -0.48
N LYS A 33 9.25 6.22 -0.58
CA LYS A 33 9.63 7.53 -0.06
C LYS A 33 9.60 7.57 1.47
N CYS A 34 8.55 7.00 2.07
CA CYS A 34 8.42 6.95 3.52
C CYS A 34 8.99 5.67 4.10
N ARG A 35 9.28 4.69 3.24
CA ARG A 35 9.72 3.36 3.64
C ARG A 35 8.73 2.69 4.58
N LEU A 36 7.47 2.79 4.20
CA LEU A 36 6.39 2.17 4.93
C LEU A 36 5.71 1.12 4.05
N ARG A 37 5.34 0.04 4.68
CA ARG A 37 4.68 -1.08 4.01
C ARG A 37 3.30 -1.24 4.59
N TYR A 38 2.29 -1.12 3.74
CA TYR A 38 0.88 -1.25 4.14
C TYR A 38 0.38 -2.63 3.74
N ALA A 39 -0.29 -3.31 4.66
CA ALA A 39 -0.83 -4.64 4.39
C ALA A 39 -2.09 -4.55 3.53
N VAL A 40 -2.32 -5.59 2.73
CA VAL A 40 -3.56 -5.76 1.98
C VAL A 40 -4.22 -7.03 2.53
N ARG A 41 -5.41 -6.90 3.10
CA ARG A 41 -6.15 -8.02 3.68
C ARG A 41 -7.50 -8.16 3.01
N ASP A 42 -7.80 -9.37 2.52
CA ASP A 42 -9.07 -9.66 1.84
C ASP A 42 -9.36 -8.64 0.74
N ASP A 43 -8.34 -8.34 -0.07
CA ASP A 43 -8.41 -7.35 -1.15
C ASP A 43 -8.71 -5.93 -0.68
N ILE A 44 -8.55 -5.66 0.62
CA ILE A 44 -8.75 -4.34 1.20
C ILE A 44 -7.41 -3.81 1.70
N PRO A 45 -6.92 -2.70 1.14
CA PRO A 45 -5.66 -2.13 1.61
C PRO A 45 -5.85 -1.44 2.96
N VAL A 46 -4.98 -1.78 3.91
CA VAL A 46 -5.00 -1.16 5.23
C VAL A 46 -4.09 0.06 5.18
N MET A 47 -4.67 1.21 4.90
CA MET A 47 -3.92 2.46 4.67
C MET A 47 -3.82 3.31 5.93
N LEU A 48 -3.40 2.67 7.01
CA LEU A 48 -3.20 3.35 8.29
C LEU A 48 -1.71 3.41 8.59
N VAL A 49 -1.18 4.61 8.73
CA VAL A 49 0.24 4.80 9.03
C VAL A 49 0.63 4.07 10.31
N GLU A 50 -0.27 4.05 11.28
CA GLU A 50 -0.06 3.37 12.56
C GLU A 50 0.11 1.87 12.41
N GLN A 51 -0.48 1.29 11.37
CA GLN A 51 -0.43 -0.15 11.10
C GLN A 51 0.66 -0.50 10.09
N ALA A 52 1.29 0.49 9.48
CA ALA A 52 2.31 0.25 8.48
C ALA A 52 3.62 -0.20 9.13
N GLU A 53 4.34 -1.05 8.41
CA GLU A 53 5.66 -1.50 8.86
C GLU A 53 6.74 -0.70 8.14
N ALA A 54 7.71 -0.24 8.89
CA ALA A 54 8.88 0.41 8.31
C ALA A 54 9.83 -0.66 7.75
N TYR A 55 10.48 -0.33 6.63
CA TYR A 55 11.43 -1.27 6.04
C TYR A 55 12.64 -0.56 5.48
#